data_15ac5755e66e506570c0682442bd5b87
#
_entry.id   15ac5755e66e506570c0682442bd5b87
#
_cell.length_a   1.000
_cell.length_b   1.000
_cell.length_c   1.000
_cell.angle_alpha   90.00
_cell.angle_beta   90.00
_cell.angle_gamma   90.00
#
_symmetry.space_group_name_H-M   'P 1'
#
loop_
_entity.id
_entity.type
_entity.pdbx_description
1 polymer ?
#
loop_
_entity_poly.entity_id
_entity_poly.type
_entity_poly.pdbx_seq_one_letter_code
_entity_poly.pdbx_strand_id
1 'polypeptide(L)'
;MTRFCTIRFQKVLLLCCCLAVLVAQASAGNDVLGEIELVGATKVEKTSGVWVDGQYVGYLKELKGTKKILLLPGEHEIAVRQAGYKDFMQRVTVRPGEKQVIKVAMEKDLRMPLPTVTAEIKLSVTPERAAVFVDGLFAGHVAEFGGVGRALLVAPGKRKVTISLPGYQTFETEITLVANQKFQIKTDLIKSDGAPEASPPPNQPQTRGKISNAVDERRRRCNLMP
;
A
#
# COMPACT_ATOMS: atom_id res chain seq x y z
N MET A 1 2.34 46.45 60.17
CA MET A 1 3.25 46.03 59.07
C MET A 1 2.82 44.74 58.32
N THR A 2 1.71 44.13 58.64
CA THR A 2 1.29 42.82 58.14
C THR A 2 0.34 42.82 56.92
N ARG A 3 -0.28 43.94 56.53
CA ARG A 3 -1.25 44.01 55.44
C ARG A 3 -0.63 44.22 54.04
N PHE A 4 0.60 44.61 53.91
CA PHE A 4 1.28 44.81 52.64
C PHE A 4 1.89 43.51 52.06
N CYS A 5 2.14 42.50 52.87
CA CYS A 5 2.72 41.26 52.45
C CYS A 5 1.68 40.33 51.75
N THR A 6 0.43 40.33 52.24
CA THR A 6 -0.66 39.50 51.72
C THR A 6 -1.12 39.88 50.32
N ILE A 7 -1.13 41.18 50.01
CA ILE A 7 -1.57 41.71 48.70
C ILE A 7 -0.56 41.35 47.58
N ARG A 8 0.73 41.33 47.91
CA ARG A 8 1.80 40.95 46.96
C ARG A 8 1.77 39.45 46.69
N PHE A 9 1.50 38.61 47.68
CA PHE A 9 1.44 37.17 47.55
C PHE A 9 0.20 36.73 46.70
N GLN A 10 -0.92 37.43 46.91
CA GLN A 10 -2.17 37.19 46.17
C GLN A 10 -2.04 37.55 44.67
N LYS A 11 -1.33 38.62 44.34
CA LYS A 11 -1.06 39.05 42.95
C LYS A 11 -0.08 38.09 42.24
N VAL A 12 0.91 37.56 42.92
CA VAL A 12 1.85 36.59 42.38
C VAL A 12 1.15 35.24 42.16
N LEU A 13 0.28 34.82 43.09
CA LEU A 13 -0.52 33.60 42.91
C LEU A 13 -1.49 33.67 41.73
N LEU A 14 -2.15 34.81 41.55
CA LEU A 14 -3.05 35.07 40.42
C LEU A 14 -2.30 35.12 39.09
N LEU A 15 -1.11 35.74 39.05
CA LEU A 15 -0.25 35.77 37.89
C LEU A 15 0.26 34.36 37.49
N CYS A 16 0.58 33.54 38.48
CA CYS A 16 1.01 32.15 38.26
C CYS A 16 -0.12 31.27 37.76
N CYS A 17 -1.35 31.44 38.26
CA CYS A 17 -2.54 30.76 37.74
C CYS A 17 -2.87 31.17 36.30
N CYS A 18 -2.76 32.46 35.93
CA CYS A 18 -2.98 32.91 34.57
C CYS A 18 -1.90 32.37 33.59
N LEU A 19 -0.64 32.23 34.02
CA LEU A 19 0.41 31.62 33.20
C LEU A 19 0.20 30.11 33.02
N ALA A 20 -0.33 29.40 34.01
CA ALA A 20 -0.62 27.97 33.92
C ALA A 20 -1.77 27.65 32.96
N VAL A 21 -2.73 28.56 32.80
CA VAL A 21 -3.87 28.40 31.86
C VAL A 21 -3.45 28.63 30.41
N LEU A 22 -2.39 29.43 30.16
CA LEU A 22 -1.91 29.71 28.79
C LEU A 22 -1.10 28.57 28.17
N VAL A 23 -0.63 27.57 28.94
CA VAL A 23 0.19 26.45 28.42
C VAL A 23 -0.68 25.29 27.91
N ALA A 24 -1.99 25.29 28.13
CA ALA A 24 -2.89 24.19 27.77
C ALA A 24 -3.44 24.23 26.33
N GLN A 25 -2.95 25.12 25.44
CA GLN A 25 -3.50 25.29 24.10
C GLN A 25 -2.53 25.01 22.94
N ALA A 26 -1.53 24.17 23.13
CA ALA A 26 -0.59 23.82 22.06
C ALA A 26 -0.67 22.34 21.70
N SER A 27 -1.84 21.84 21.38
CA SER A 27 -2.01 20.54 20.72
C SER A 27 -3.21 20.55 19.76
N ALA A 28 -3.32 21.59 18.93
CA ALA A 28 -4.12 21.50 17.71
C ALA A 28 -3.29 20.68 16.69
N GLY A 29 -3.06 19.41 16.97
CA GLY A 29 -2.69 18.43 15.98
C GLY A 29 -3.84 18.32 14.97
N ASN A 30 -3.58 17.89 13.75
CA ASN A 30 -4.58 17.68 12.73
C ASN A 30 -5.64 16.66 13.19
N ASP A 31 -6.57 17.08 14.04
CA ASP A 31 -7.65 16.25 14.59
C ASP A 31 -8.67 15.79 13.53
N VAL A 32 -8.44 16.16 12.25
CA VAL A 32 -9.31 15.79 11.12
C VAL A 32 -8.96 14.38 10.59
N LEU A 33 -7.72 13.95 10.67
CA LEU A 33 -7.26 12.66 10.14
C LEU A 33 -7.03 11.66 11.27
N GLY A 34 -7.36 10.39 11.01
CA GLY A 34 -6.94 9.30 11.89
C GLY A 34 -5.62 8.69 11.40
N GLU A 35 -4.86 8.13 12.32
CA GLU A 35 -3.58 7.47 12.07
C GLU A 35 -3.73 5.95 12.11
N ILE A 36 -3.25 5.26 11.08
CA ILE A 36 -3.13 3.80 11.08
C ILE A 36 -1.65 3.42 11.20
N GLU A 37 -1.33 2.63 12.21
CA GLU A 37 -0.01 2.02 12.39
C GLU A 37 -0.09 0.52 12.12
N LEU A 38 0.70 0.04 11.16
CA LEU A 38 0.83 -1.37 10.85
C LEU A 38 2.05 -1.95 11.55
N VAL A 39 1.87 -3.06 12.28
CA VAL A 39 2.94 -3.73 13.02
C VAL A 39 3.11 -5.15 12.51
N GLY A 40 4.27 -5.43 11.92
CA GLY A 40 4.71 -6.77 11.53
C GLY A 40 5.88 -7.24 12.40
N ALA A 41 5.82 -8.46 12.90
CA ALA A 41 6.85 -9.05 13.75
C ALA A 41 8.03 -9.57 12.92
N THR A 42 7.75 -10.26 11.83
CA THR A 42 8.73 -10.98 11.00
C THR A 42 9.35 -10.08 9.92
N LYS A 43 10.43 -10.59 9.29
CA LYS A 43 11.03 -9.92 8.14
C LYS A 43 10.07 -9.87 6.96
N VAL A 44 9.30 -10.94 6.75
CA VAL A 44 8.32 -11.06 5.66
C VAL A 44 7.29 -9.95 5.75
N GLU A 45 6.64 -9.80 6.90
CA GLU A 45 5.65 -8.75 7.13
C GLU A 45 6.24 -7.35 6.92
N LYS A 46 7.47 -7.12 7.39
CA LYS A 46 8.17 -5.83 7.25
C LYS A 46 8.47 -5.45 5.79
N THR A 47 8.67 -6.44 4.92
CA THR A 47 8.92 -6.22 3.48
C THR A 47 7.67 -6.33 2.62
N SER A 48 6.53 -6.73 3.20
CA SER A 48 5.25 -6.82 2.49
C SER A 48 4.77 -5.44 2.02
N GLY A 49 4.19 -5.41 0.83
CA GLY A 49 3.54 -4.22 0.28
C GLY A 49 2.22 -3.94 0.98
N VAL A 50 1.87 -2.67 1.11
CA VAL A 50 0.65 -2.18 1.76
C VAL A 50 -0.19 -1.40 0.76
N TRP A 51 -1.47 -1.71 0.73
CA TRP A 51 -2.51 -1.02 -0.03
C TRP A 51 -3.55 -0.44 0.92
N VAL A 52 -4.03 0.74 0.60
CA VAL A 52 -5.16 1.39 1.24
C VAL A 52 -6.18 1.70 0.16
N ASP A 53 -7.40 1.21 0.29
CA ASP A 53 -8.48 1.39 -0.68
C ASP A 53 -8.06 1.02 -2.12
N GLY A 54 -7.28 -0.04 -2.25
CA GLY A 54 -6.75 -0.52 -3.53
C GLY A 54 -5.52 0.21 -4.04
N GLN A 55 -5.07 1.31 -3.41
CA GLN A 55 -3.87 2.04 -3.80
C GLN A 55 -2.63 1.57 -3.05
N TYR A 56 -1.54 1.31 -3.76
CA TYR A 56 -0.25 0.99 -3.15
C TYR A 56 0.33 2.23 -2.46
N VAL A 57 0.65 2.13 -1.18
CA VAL A 57 1.19 3.24 -0.39
C VAL A 57 2.66 3.07 0.00
N GLY A 58 3.19 1.86 -0.10
CA GLY A 58 4.57 1.53 0.25
C GLY A 58 4.68 0.16 0.88
N TYR A 59 5.82 -0.17 1.47
CA TYR A 59 5.97 -1.42 2.22
C TYR A 59 6.01 -1.14 3.74
N LEU A 60 5.57 -2.11 4.53
CA LEU A 60 5.23 -1.94 5.94
C LEU A 60 6.35 -1.30 6.77
N LYS A 61 7.61 -1.69 6.54
CA LYS A 61 8.76 -1.13 7.26
C LYS A 61 8.94 0.38 7.02
N GLU A 62 8.56 0.87 5.84
CA GLU A 62 8.71 2.26 5.43
C GLU A 62 7.61 3.15 6.05
N LEU A 63 6.43 2.59 6.30
CA LEU A 63 5.24 3.31 6.76
C LEU A 63 5.29 3.61 8.27
N LYS A 64 6.38 4.26 8.72
CA LYS A 64 6.61 4.65 10.12
C LYS A 64 7.14 6.07 10.22
N GLY A 65 6.96 6.69 11.35
CA GLY A 65 7.45 8.03 11.62
C GLY A 65 6.83 9.08 10.72
N THR A 66 7.61 9.71 9.85
CA THR A 66 7.12 10.75 8.93
C THR A 66 6.27 10.23 7.77
N LYS A 67 6.33 8.94 7.47
CA LYS A 67 5.56 8.27 6.40
C LYS A 67 4.41 7.44 6.95
N LYS A 68 3.84 7.83 8.08
CA LYS A 68 2.68 7.19 8.67
C LYS A 68 1.45 7.31 7.76
N ILE A 69 0.54 6.34 7.86
CA ILE A 69 -0.71 6.34 7.12
C ILE A 69 -1.71 7.25 7.85
N LEU A 70 -2.07 8.34 7.19
CA LEU A 70 -3.11 9.27 7.66
C LEU A 70 -4.30 9.16 6.71
N LEU A 71 -5.49 8.87 7.26
CA LEU A 71 -6.71 8.67 6.50
C LEU A 71 -7.80 9.63 6.98
N LEU A 72 -8.69 9.98 6.08
CA LEU A 72 -9.93 10.68 6.43
C LEU A 72 -10.80 9.76 7.30
N PRO A 73 -11.66 10.34 8.15
CA PRO A 73 -12.64 9.56 8.89
C PRO A 73 -13.56 8.78 7.94
N GLY A 74 -13.84 7.53 8.26
CA GLY A 74 -14.67 6.65 7.44
C GLY A 74 -14.19 5.20 7.44
N GLU A 75 -14.79 4.39 6.58
CA GLU A 75 -14.39 3.00 6.37
C GLU A 75 -13.30 2.93 5.30
N HIS A 76 -12.23 2.20 5.61
CA HIS A 76 -11.11 1.97 4.72
C HIS A 76 -10.75 0.49 4.67
N GLU A 77 -10.28 0.03 3.52
CA GLU A 77 -9.77 -1.32 3.35
C GLU A 77 -8.24 -1.30 3.32
N ILE A 78 -7.64 -2.02 4.26
CA ILE A 78 -6.20 -2.21 4.34
C ILE A 78 -5.88 -3.61 3.80
N ALA A 79 -5.03 -3.69 2.78
CA ALA A 79 -4.52 -4.95 2.26
C ALA A 79 -2.99 -4.99 2.38
N VAL A 80 -2.45 -6.12 2.85
CA VAL A 80 -1.00 -6.35 2.90
C VAL A 80 -0.70 -7.61 2.09
N ARG A 81 0.25 -7.49 1.14
CA ARG A 81 0.57 -8.54 0.17
C ARG A 81 2.07 -8.84 0.13
N GLN A 82 2.38 -10.13 -0.04
CA GLN A 82 3.73 -10.62 -0.25
C GLN A 82 3.69 -11.86 -1.14
N ALA A 83 4.63 -11.96 -2.09
CA ALA A 83 4.73 -13.13 -2.96
C ALA A 83 4.88 -14.44 -2.16
N GLY A 84 4.07 -15.45 -2.49
CA GLY A 84 4.06 -16.75 -1.80
C GLY A 84 3.33 -16.76 -0.45
N TYR A 85 2.60 -15.70 -0.13
CA TYR A 85 1.77 -15.58 1.08
C TYR A 85 0.34 -15.23 0.70
N LYS A 86 -0.61 -15.58 1.57
CA LYS A 86 -2.00 -15.16 1.43
C LYS A 86 -2.11 -13.67 1.70
N ASP A 87 -2.99 -12.98 0.97
CA ASP A 87 -3.29 -11.58 1.23
C ASP A 87 -3.89 -11.41 2.63
N PHE A 88 -3.31 -10.49 3.41
CA PHE A 88 -3.94 -10.02 4.64
C PHE A 88 -4.85 -8.85 4.28
N MET A 89 -6.14 -8.95 4.61
CA MET A 89 -7.13 -7.91 4.33
C MET A 89 -7.90 -7.59 5.60
N GLN A 90 -8.04 -6.30 5.91
CA GLN A 90 -8.82 -5.83 7.06
C GLN A 90 -9.54 -4.53 6.72
N ARG A 91 -10.84 -4.48 7.02
CA ARG A 91 -11.61 -3.24 7.02
C ARG A 91 -11.51 -2.57 8.37
N VAL A 92 -11.29 -1.27 8.37
CA VAL A 92 -11.13 -0.45 9.56
C VAL A 92 -12.00 0.80 9.46
N THR A 93 -12.60 1.20 10.57
CA THR A 93 -13.31 2.48 10.67
C THR A 93 -12.38 3.47 11.34
N VAL A 94 -11.96 4.48 10.61
CA VAL A 94 -11.06 5.53 11.07
C VAL A 94 -11.86 6.66 11.70
N ARG A 95 -11.46 7.11 12.88
CA ARG A 95 -12.04 8.26 13.57
C ARG A 95 -11.05 9.42 13.60
N PRO A 96 -11.55 10.68 13.61
CA PRO A 96 -10.68 11.85 13.70
C PRO A 96 -9.79 11.81 14.94
N GLY A 97 -8.49 12.11 14.78
CA GLY A 97 -7.52 12.17 15.87
C GLY A 97 -7.18 10.84 16.53
N GLU A 98 -7.82 9.73 16.12
CA GLU A 98 -7.58 8.40 16.71
C GLU A 98 -6.41 7.70 16.02
N LYS A 99 -5.57 7.05 16.83
CA LYS A 99 -4.52 6.16 16.35
C LYS A 99 -4.94 4.71 16.56
N GLN A 100 -4.99 3.95 15.46
CA GLN A 100 -5.28 2.51 15.49
C GLN A 100 -4.04 1.71 15.11
N VAL A 101 -3.76 0.66 15.89
CA VAL A 101 -2.62 -0.24 15.65
C VAL A 101 -3.15 -1.58 15.14
N ILE A 102 -2.73 -1.96 13.94
CA ILE A 102 -3.11 -3.21 13.29
C ILE A 102 -1.91 -4.14 13.27
N LYS A 103 -2.06 -5.32 13.87
CA LYS A 103 -1.04 -6.38 13.82
C LYS A 103 -1.23 -7.20 12.56
N VAL A 104 -0.22 -7.18 11.70
CA VAL A 104 -0.20 -7.95 10.45
C VAL A 104 0.46 -9.29 10.71
N ALA A 105 -0.20 -10.38 10.30
CA ALA A 105 0.35 -11.74 10.31
C ALA A 105 0.18 -12.34 8.91
N MET A 106 1.30 -12.75 8.29
CA MET A 106 1.31 -13.30 6.94
C MET A 106 1.39 -14.83 6.98
N GLU A 107 0.44 -15.50 6.34
CA GLU A 107 0.41 -16.95 6.20
C GLU A 107 0.93 -17.39 4.83
N LYS A 108 1.79 -18.41 4.76
CA LYS A 108 2.25 -18.98 3.48
C LYS A 108 1.08 -19.51 2.66
N ASP A 109 1.05 -19.18 1.38
CA ASP A 109 0.10 -19.77 0.45
C ASP A 109 0.72 -21.03 -0.18
N LEU A 110 0.31 -22.18 0.32
CA LEU A 110 0.79 -23.49 -0.16
C LEU A 110 0.24 -23.85 -1.56
N ARG A 111 -0.71 -23.06 -2.09
CA ARG A 111 -1.31 -23.29 -3.42
C ARG A 111 -0.49 -22.67 -4.55
N MET A 112 0.48 -21.81 -4.23
CA MET A 112 1.39 -21.23 -5.20
C MET A 112 2.80 -21.83 -5.06
N PRO A 113 3.08 -23.01 -5.65
CA PRO A 113 4.41 -23.59 -5.63
C PRO A 113 5.38 -22.69 -6.41
N LEU A 114 6.56 -22.48 -5.85
CA LEU A 114 7.64 -21.82 -6.60
C LEU A 114 8.00 -22.70 -7.81
N PRO A 115 8.21 -22.11 -8.99
CA PRO A 115 8.61 -22.87 -10.17
C PRO A 115 9.96 -23.57 -9.91
N THR A 116 10.06 -24.84 -10.32
CA THR A 116 11.27 -25.65 -10.16
C THR A 116 12.42 -25.13 -11.04
N VAL A 117 12.08 -24.52 -12.18
CA VAL A 117 13.03 -23.90 -13.11
C VAL A 117 12.71 -22.41 -13.17
N THR A 118 13.70 -21.58 -12.99
CA THR A 118 13.55 -20.12 -12.93
C THR A 118 14.51 -19.41 -13.85
N ALA A 119 14.14 -18.17 -14.20
CA ALA A 119 15.03 -17.13 -14.71
C ALA A 119 15.19 -16.05 -13.66
N GLU A 120 16.26 -15.30 -13.70
CA GLU A 120 16.60 -14.23 -12.75
C GLU A 120 16.40 -12.86 -13.42
N ILE A 121 15.60 -11.99 -12.80
CA ILE A 121 15.48 -10.58 -13.20
C ILE A 121 16.12 -9.70 -12.12
N LYS A 122 17.15 -8.95 -12.49
CA LYS A 122 17.71 -7.88 -11.66
C LYS A 122 17.03 -6.57 -11.99
N LEU A 123 16.65 -5.82 -10.95
CA LEU A 123 16.03 -4.52 -11.09
C LEU A 123 17.00 -3.43 -10.60
N SER A 124 17.21 -2.42 -11.45
CA SER A 124 17.96 -1.21 -11.12
C SER A 124 17.06 -0.03 -11.49
N VAL A 125 16.09 0.27 -10.64
CA VAL A 125 15.03 1.24 -10.91
C VAL A 125 14.99 2.27 -9.79
N THR A 126 14.83 3.54 -10.15
CA THR A 126 14.66 4.65 -9.21
C THR A 126 13.23 5.18 -9.31
N PRO A 127 12.49 5.37 -8.20
CA PRO A 127 12.87 5.09 -6.80
C PRO A 127 12.77 3.59 -6.43
N GLU A 128 13.67 3.12 -5.56
CA GLU A 128 13.74 1.72 -5.13
C GLU A 128 12.51 1.23 -4.35
N ARG A 129 11.65 2.15 -3.88
CA ARG A 129 10.41 1.84 -3.16
C ARG A 129 9.25 1.43 -4.08
N ALA A 130 9.42 1.49 -5.39
CA ALA A 130 8.39 1.14 -6.34
C ALA A 130 7.99 -0.34 -6.22
N ALA A 131 6.68 -0.60 -6.34
CA ALA A 131 6.13 -1.94 -6.37
C ALA A 131 6.41 -2.63 -7.70
N VAL A 132 6.70 -3.91 -7.66
CA VAL A 132 6.98 -4.77 -8.80
C VAL A 132 5.91 -5.82 -8.92
N PHE A 133 5.33 -5.92 -10.11
CA PHE A 133 4.34 -6.94 -10.46
C PHE A 133 4.86 -7.79 -11.61
N VAL A 134 4.59 -9.08 -11.56
CA VAL A 134 4.83 -10.02 -12.68
C VAL A 134 3.50 -10.64 -13.04
N ASP A 135 3.10 -10.50 -14.30
CA ASP A 135 1.80 -10.99 -14.80
C ASP A 135 0.61 -10.49 -13.95
N GLY A 136 0.72 -9.27 -13.41
CA GLY A 136 -0.27 -8.64 -12.52
C GLY A 136 -0.22 -9.07 -11.06
N LEU A 137 0.64 -10.03 -10.68
CA LEU A 137 0.82 -10.47 -9.30
C LEU A 137 1.93 -9.66 -8.62
N PHE A 138 1.67 -9.18 -7.41
CA PHE A 138 2.69 -8.50 -6.62
C PHE A 138 3.86 -9.43 -6.29
N ALA A 139 5.06 -9.06 -6.72
CA ALA A 139 6.28 -9.81 -6.48
C ALA A 139 7.10 -9.27 -5.30
N GLY A 140 7.06 -7.96 -5.06
CA GLY A 140 7.83 -7.26 -4.03
C GLY A 140 8.07 -5.81 -4.43
N HIS A 141 9.08 -5.17 -3.87
CA HIS A 141 9.51 -3.83 -4.28
C HIS A 141 10.95 -3.85 -4.82
N VAL A 142 11.31 -2.85 -5.62
CA VAL A 142 12.58 -2.81 -6.37
C VAL A 142 13.80 -3.05 -5.47
N ALA A 143 13.84 -2.47 -4.26
CA ALA A 143 14.97 -2.65 -3.34
C ALA A 143 15.25 -4.11 -2.96
N GLU A 144 14.28 -5.02 -3.11
CA GLU A 144 14.47 -6.45 -2.85
C GLU A 144 15.27 -7.14 -3.95
N PHE A 145 15.26 -6.62 -5.17
CA PHE A 145 15.78 -7.28 -6.38
C PHE A 145 16.98 -6.60 -7.02
N GLY A 146 17.48 -5.49 -6.43
CA GLY A 146 18.54 -4.65 -7.00
C GLY A 146 19.97 -4.92 -6.49
N GLY A 147 20.14 -5.66 -5.39
CA GLY A 147 21.44 -5.86 -4.75
C GLY A 147 22.26 -7.04 -5.29
N VAL A 148 23.50 -7.18 -4.77
CA VAL A 148 24.35 -8.34 -5.04
C VAL A 148 23.67 -9.59 -4.48
N GLY A 149 23.52 -10.63 -5.30
CA GLY A 149 22.87 -11.90 -4.90
C GLY A 149 21.37 -11.80 -4.73
N ARG A 150 20.74 -10.70 -5.09
CA ARG A 150 19.29 -10.49 -5.04
C ARG A 150 18.74 -10.33 -6.45
N ALA A 151 17.83 -11.20 -6.82
CA ALA A 151 17.13 -11.16 -8.09
C ALA A 151 15.70 -11.65 -7.92
N LEU A 152 14.81 -11.18 -8.75
CA LEU A 152 13.45 -11.69 -8.84
C LEU A 152 13.48 -12.99 -9.64
N LEU A 153 13.07 -14.09 -9.00
CA LEU A 153 12.96 -15.40 -9.64
C LEU A 153 11.58 -15.54 -10.29
N VAL A 154 11.56 -15.81 -11.58
CA VAL A 154 10.33 -15.98 -12.36
C VAL A 154 10.41 -17.24 -13.21
N ALA A 155 9.25 -17.85 -13.51
CA ALA A 155 9.20 -18.96 -14.45
C ALA A 155 9.58 -18.52 -15.86
N PRO A 156 10.28 -19.34 -16.65
CA PRO A 156 10.59 -19.07 -18.07
C PRO A 156 9.33 -18.82 -18.89
N GLY A 157 9.50 -18.19 -20.05
CA GLY A 157 8.43 -17.83 -20.97
C GLY A 157 8.23 -16.33 -21.10
N LYS A 158 7.14 -15.94 -21.75
CA LYS A 158 6.75 -14.54 -21.90
C LYS A 158 6.17 -14.04 -20.57
N ARG A 159 6.72 -12.93 -20.07
CA ARG A 159 6.33 -12.32 -18.79
C ARG A 159 6.09 -10.83 -18.96
N LYS A 160 5.02 -10.33 -18.37
CA LYS A 160 4.77 -8.89 -18.26
C LYS A 160 5.26 -8.40 -16.91
N VAL A 161 6.24 -7.50 -16.92
CA VAL A 161 6.74 -6.84 -15.70
C VAL A 161 6.19 -5.43 -15.65
N THR A 162 5.51 -5.10 -14.55
CA THR A 162 4.96 -3.78 -14.29
C THR A 162 5.60 -3.21 -13.02
N ILE A 163 6.09 -1.97 -13.08
CA ILE A 163 6.67 -1.27 -11.94
C ILE A 163 5.87 0.00 -11.72
N SER A 164 5.28 0.14 -10.54
CA SER A 164 4.36 1.22 -10.22
C SER A 164 4.66 1.85 -8.86
N LEU A 165 4.53 3.18 -8.80
CA LEU A 165 4.63 3.95 -7.57
C LEU A 165 3.71 5.16 -7.65
N PRO A 166 2.90 5.45 -6.60
CA PRO A 166 2.06 6.65 -6.56
C PRO A 166 2.86 7.93 -6.83
N GLY A 167 2.34 8.79 -7.71
CA GLY A 167 3.00 10.03 -8.15
C GLY A 167 4.07 9.83 -9.23
N TYR A 168 4.16 8.62 -9.81
CA TYR A 168 5.03 8.30 -10.93
C TYR A 168 4.25 7.59 -12.04
N GLN A 169 4.71 7.73 -13.28
CA GLN A 169 4.17 6.98 -14.41
C GLN A 169 4.52 5.49 -14.24
N THR A 170 3.55 4.63 -14.51
CA THR A 170 3.74 3.18 -14.45
C THR A 170 4.64 2.73 -15.60
N PHE A 171 5.70 1.99 -15.29
CA PHE A 171 6.56 1.36 -16.28
C PHE A 171 6.08 -0.06 -16.54
N GLU A 172 5.85 -0.41 -17.81
CA GLU A 172 5.47 -1.76 -18.23
C GLU A 172 6.39 -2.26 -19.33
N THR A 173 6.79 -3.52 -19.23
CA THR A 173 7.58 -4.19 -20.26
C THR A 173 7.22 -5.67 -20.36
N GLU A 174 7.23 -6.19 -21.56
CA GLU A 174 7.12 -7.62 -21.82
C GLU A 174 8.48 -8.20 -22.18
N ILE A 175 8.86 -9.27 -21.50
CA ILE A 175 10.13 -9.96 -21.70
C ILE A 175 9.90 -11.44 -21.92
N THR A 176 10.70 -12.05 -22.79
CA THR A 176 10.70 -13.51 -22.96
C THR A 176 11.98 -14.07 -22.36
N LEU A 177 11.82 -14.95 -21.38
CA LEU A 177 12.91 -15.50 -20.59
C LEU A 177 13.05 -16.99 -20.85
N VAL A 178 14.28 -17.46 -20.95
CA VAL A 178 14.61 -18.89 -20.97
C VAL A 178 15.12 -19.34 -19.59
N ALA A 179 15.10 -20.63 -19.35
CA ALA A 179 15.58 -21.23 -18.10
C ALA A 179 17.02 -20.79 -17.76
N ASN A 180 17.25 -20.45 -16.49
CA ASN A 180 18.55 -20.00 -15.96
C ASN A 180 19.10 -18.71 -16.58
N GLN A 181 18.29 -17.98 -17.37
CA GLN A 181 18.69 -16.70 -17.94
C GLN A 181 18.74 -15.64 -16.86
N LYS A 182 19.77 -14.76 -16.96
CA LYS A 182 19.87 -13.54 -16.17
C LYS A 182 19.49 -12.35 -17.04
N PHE A 183 18.48 -11.60 -16.62
CA PHE A 183 18.00 -10.42 -17.31
C PHE A 183 18.08 -9.22 -16.37
N GLN A 184 18.37 -8.04 -16.91
CA GLN A 184 18.43 -6.81 -16.12
C GLN A 184 17.51 -5.75 -16.71
N ILE A 185 16.66 -5.18 -15.86
CA ILE A 185 15.84 -4.01 -16.17
C ILE A 185 16.49 -2.82 -15.45
N LYS A 186 16.89 -1.81 -16.23
CA LYS A 186 17.43 -0.55 -15.71
C LYS A 186 16.61 0.60 -16.27
N THR A 187 15.94 1.34 -15.39
CA THR A 187 15.14 2.50 -15.77
C THR A 187 14.93 3.43 -14.56
N ASP A 188 14.53 4.67 -14.82
CA ASP A 188 14.09 5.61 -13.80
C ASP A 188 12.62 5.92 -14.07
N LEU A 189 11.79 5.85 -13.03
CA LEU A 189 10.38 6.20 -13.14
C LEU A 189 10.23 7.72 -13.27
N ILE A 190 9.42 8.16 -14.20
CA ILE A 190 9.11 9.56 -14.44
C ILE A 190 8.05 10.00 -13.47
N LYS A 191 8.22 11.15 -12.80
CA LYS A 191 7.15 11.73 -11.97
C LYS A 191 5.95 12.07 -12.84
N SER A 192 4.77 11.76 -12.34
CA SER A 192 3.51 12.16 -12.96
C SER A 192 3.17 13.58 -12.50
N ASP A 193 3.04 14.51 -13.45
CA ASP A 193 2.64 15.91 -13.16
C ASP A 193 1.12 16.06 -12.96
N GLY A 194 0.39 14.95 -12.82
CA GLY A 194 -1.06 14.88 -12.63
C GLY A 194 -1.47 13.85 -11.60
N ALA A 195 -2.78 13.74 -11.36
CA ALA A 195 -3.37 12.85 -10.36
C ALA A 195 -2.75 11.43 -10.35
N PRO A 196 -2.66 10.78 -9.17
CA PRO A 196 -2.05 9.46 -9.06
C PRO A 196 -2.72 8.49 -10.02
N GLU A 197 -1.96 7.99 -11.00
CA GLU A 197 -2.39 6.90 -11.85
C GLU A 197 -2.67 5.70 -10.94
N ALA A 198 -3.89 5.18 -10.99
CA ALA A 198 -4.31 4.10 -10.11
C ALA A 198 -3.36 2.91 -10.27
N SER A 199 -2.88 2.38 -9.15
CA SER A 199 -2.16 1.11 -9.14
C SER A 199 -2.94 0.07 -9.94
N PRO A 200 -2.28 -0.83 -10.68
CA PRO A 200 -2.99 -1.86 -11.42
C PRO A 200 -3.96 -2.59 -10.46
N PRO A 201 -5.21 -2.84 -10.88
CA PRO A 201 -6.23 -3.38 -10.00
C PRO A 201 -5.73 -4.70 -9.39
N PRO A 202 -5.97 -4.92 -8.10
CA PRO A 202 -5.71 -6.22 -7.50
C PRO A 202 -6.44 -7.27 -8.33
N ASN A 203 -5.79 -8.42 -8.55
CA ASN A 203 -6.36 -9.58 -9.24
C ASN A 203 -7.79 -9.86 -8.72
N GLN A 204 -8.77 -9.17 -9.29
CA GLN A 204 -10.14 -9.66 -9.19
C GLN A 204 -10.17 -10.90 -10.08
N PRO A 205 -10.58 -12.07 -9.56
CA PRO A 205 -10.94 -13.16 -10.44
C PRO A 205 -11.99 -12.57 -11.38
N GLN A 206 -11.64 -12.46 -12.67
CA GLN A 206 -12.61 -12.09 -13.68
C GLN A 206 -13.67 -13.18 -13.64
N THR A 207 -14.73 -12.93 -12.90
CA THR A 207 -16.00 -13.58 -13.13
C THR A 207 -16.37 -13.13 -14.54
N ARG A 208 -15.96 -13.94 -15.50
CA ARG A 208 -16.37 -13.88 -16.90
C ARG A 208 -17.87 -13.94 -16.86
N GLY A 209 -18.49 -12.75 -16.76
CA GLY A 209 -19.92 -12.60 -16.82
C GLY A 209 -20.37 -13.24 -18.12
N LYS A 210 -21.05 -14.37 -18.01
CA LYS A 210 -21.95 -14.84 -19.01
C LYS A 210 -23.04 -13.78 -19.16
N ILE A 211 -22.73 -12.69 -19.86
CA ILE A 211 -23.75 -11.80 -20.35
C ILE A 211 -24.22 -12.38 -21.69
N SER A 212 -25.24 -13.15 -21.50
CA SER A 212 -26.49 -13.09 -22.24
C SER A 212 -26.46 -13.40 -23.74
N ASN A 213 -26.89 -14.59 -23.98
CA ASN A 213 -27.67 -14.94 -25.19
C ASN A 213 -29.20 -14.80 -24.93
N ALA A 214 -29.63 -13.92 -24.03
CA ALA A 214 -31.06 -13.78 -23.69
C ALA A 214 -31.80 -12.73 -24.54
N VAL A 215 -31.09 -11.96 -25.36
CA VAL A 215 -31.75 -10.93 -26.21
C VAL A 215 -32.00 -11.45 -27.62
N ASP A 216 -31.29 -12.47 -28.10
CA ASP A 216 -31.45 -12.99 -29.46
C ASP A 216 -32.58 -14.04 -29.55
N GLU A 217 -32.98 -14.63 -28.45
CA GLU A 217 -34.06 -15.62 -28.43
C GLU A 217 -35.47 -14.98 -28.48
N ARG A 218 -35.62 -13.74 -28.08
CA ARG A 218 -36.90 -12.99 -28.22
C ARG A 218 -37.16 -12.50 -29.66
N ARG A 219 -36.13 -12.32 -30.46
CA ARG A 219 -36.29 -11.91 -31.87
C ARG A 219 -36.67 -13.05 -32.82
N ARG A 220 -36.41 -14.30 -32.44
CA ARG A 220 -36.74 -15.48 -33.26
C ARG A 220 -38.16 -15.99 -33.06
N ARG A 221 -38.86 -15.59 -31.99
CA ARG A 221 -40.26 -16.02 -31.75
C ARG A 221 -41.32 -15.12 -32.38
N CYS A 222 -40.99 -13.98 -32.92
CA CYS A 222 -41.96 -13.10 -33.60
C CYS A 222 -42.05 -13.30 -35.12
N ASN A 223 -41.27 -14.21 -35.72
CA ASN A 223 -41.29 -14.43 -37.18
C ASN A 223 -41.84 -15.80 -37.63
N LEU A 224 -42.57 -16.50 -36.77
CA LEU A 224 -43.19 -17.78 -37.11
C LEU A 224 -44.64 -17.79 -36.59
N MET A 225 -45.53 -17.03 -37.23
CA MET A 225 -46.95 -17.35 -37.30
C MET A 225 -47.49 -16.83 -38.63
N PRO A 226 -48.27 -17.66 -39.32
CA PRO A 226 -48.79 -17.45 -40.70
C PRO A 226 -49.81 -16.34 -40.79
#